data_c72b598cb35f0324e05da7afa3c96c93
#
_entry.id   c72b598cb35f0324e05da7afa3c96c93
#
_cell.length_a   1.000
_cell.length_b   1.000
_cell.length_c   1.000
_cell.angle_alpha   90.00
_cell.angle_beta   90.00
_cell.angle_gamma   90.00
#
_symmetry.space_group_name_H-M   'P 1'
#
loop_
_entity.id
_entity.type
_entity.pdbx_description
1 polymer ?
#
loop_
_entity_poly.entity_id
_entity_poly.type
_entity_poly.pdbx_seq_one_letter_code
_entity_poly.pdbx_strand_id
1 'polypeptide(L)'
;MRSPNLEKEETEIIETLLMREKMRLCPLYWRILAFLTDSLLVAFLWSDLLDACDFLHSLYWLTNPIYHSVFVAMGFIVLYGVYEIFFVCLCKMSLAKLVFRIKIIDIYLADCPSRAILLKRLGLKIVVFLCPFLWFVVFKNPYHRAWHEEKSKSLLVLF
;
A
#
# COMPACT_ATOMS: atom_id res chain seq x y z
N MET A 1 19.34 -13.83 0.46
CA MET A 1 18.90 -14.73 1.55
C MET A 1 19.20 -14.03 2.87
N ARG A 2 18.19 -13.82 3.75
CA ARG A 2 18.43 -13.32 5.11
C ARG A 2 18.95 -14.47 5.98
N SER A 3 19.81 -14.15 6.95
CA SER A 3 20.25 -15.16 7.92
C SER A 3 19.08 -15.56 8.84
N PRO A 4 18.90 -16.83 9.17
CA PRO A 4 17.79 -17.32 10.02
C PRO A 4 17.78 -16.68 11.42
N ASN A 5 18.92 -16.18 11.89
CA ASN A 5 19.03 -15.50 13.18
C ASN A 5 18.36 -14.13 13.17
N LEU A 6 18.45 -13.37 12.07
CA LEU A 6 17.80 -12.07 11.93
C LEU A 6 16.26 -12.19 11.87
N GLU A 7 15.74 -13.28 11.29
CA GLU A 7 14.30 -13.53 11.26
C GLU A 7 13.75 -13.86 12.66
N LYS A 8 14.49 -14.62 13.46
CA LYS A 8 14.11 -14.92 14.85
C LYS A 8 14.08 -13.66 15.72
N GLU A 9 15.11 -12.83 15.61
CA GLU A 9 15.21 -11.57 16.36
C GLU A 9 14.06 -10.61 15.99
N GLU A 10 13.76 -10.43 14.71
CA GLU A 10 12.59 -9.62 14.29
C GLU A 10 11.27 -10.20 14.82
N THR A 11 11.13 -11.51 14.89
CA THR A 11 9.95 -12.21 15.41
C THR A 11 9.74 -11.92 16.90
N GLU A 12 10.79 -12.04 17.70
CA GLU A 12 10.75 -11.77 19.14
C GLU A 12 10.43 -10.28 19.43
N ILE A 13 10.98 -9.35 18.64
CA ILE A 13 10.67 -7.93 18.74
C ILE A 13 9.19 -7.67 18.46
N ILE A 14 8.63 -8.28 17.41
CA ILE A 14 7.22 -8.11 17.05
C ILE A 14 6.30 -8.66 18.15
N GLU A 15 6.59 -9.85 18.69
CA GLU A 15 5.79 -10.45 19.75
C GLU A 15 5.84 -9.63 21.04
N THR A 16 7.01 -9.19 21.47
CA THR A 16 7.16 -8.34 22.66
C THR A 16 6.44 -7.01 22.50
N LEU A 17 6.48 -6.41 21.30
CA LEU A 17 5.80 -5.17 20.99
C LEU A 17 4.27 -5.33 21.03
N LEU A 18 3.73 -6.39 20.40
CA LEU A 18 2.30 -6.68 20.41
C LEU A 18 1.77 -6.94 21.82
N MET A 19 2.54 -7.68 22.64
CA MET A 19 2.19 -7.95 24.03
C MET A 19 2.19 -6.67 24.87
N ARG A 20 3.23 -5.86 24.75
CA ARG A 20 3.40 -4.62 25.52
C ARG A 20 2.32 -3.59 25.23
N GLU A 21 2.01 -3.39 23.96
CA GLU A 21 1.05 -2.36 23.52
C GLU A 21 -0.39 -2.89 23.40
N LYS A 22 -0.61 -4.18 23.71
CA LYS A 22 -1.91 -4.87 23.56
C LYS A 22 -2.56 -4.69 22.19
N MET A 23 -1.75 -4.53 21.16
CA MET A 23 -2.20 -4.33 19.78
C MET A 23 -2.49 -5.66 19.12
N ARG A 24 -3.48 -5.66 18.21
CA ARG A 24 -3.81 -6.83 17.38
C ARG A 24 -3.25 -6.66 15.99
N LEU A 25 -2.61 -7.72 15.47
CA LEU A 25 -2.21 -7.74 14.07
C LEU A 25 -3.42 -7.55 13.16
N CYS A 26 -3.26 -6.74 12.13
CA CYS A 26 -4.30 -6.57 11.12
C CYS A 26 -4.42 -7.85 10.27
N PRO A 27 -5.57 -8.56 10.31
CA PRO A 27 -5.80 -9.74 9.49
C PRO A 27 -5.70 -9.42 7.99
N LEU A 28 -5.32 -10.42 7.19
CA LEU A 28 -5.09 -10.24 5.75
C LEU A 28 -6.34 -9.72 5.01
N TYR A 29 -7.53 -10.20 5.39
CA TYR A 29 -8.78 -9.77 4.74
C TYR A 29 -9.06 -8.26 4.92
N TRP A 30 -8.77 -7.67 6.08
CA TRP A 30 -8.90 -6.23 6.30
C TRP A 30 -7.93 -5.42 5.44
N ARG A 31 -6.72 -5.94 5.22
CA ARG A 31 -5.72 -5.30 4.34
C ARG A 31 -6.17 -5.32 2.89
N ILE A 32 -6.74 -6.46 2.43
CA ILE A 32 -7.30 -6.61 1.09
C ILE A 32 -8.50 -5.67 0.92
N LEU A 33 -9.41 -5.64 1.89
CA LEU A 33 -10.58 -4.78 1.85
C LEU A 33 -10.20 -3.29 1.79
N ALA A 34 -9.23 -2.86 2.61
CA ALA A 34 -8.72 -1.50 2.56
C ALA A 34 -8.10 -1.16 1.20
N PHE A 35 -7.30 -2.08 0.63
CA PHE A 35 -6.73 -1.88 -0.71
C PHE A 35 -7.81 -1.79 -1.80
N LEU A 36 -8.82 -2.64 -1.76
CA LEU A 36 -9.94 -2.61 -2.71
C LEU A 36 -10.74 -1.30 -2.59
N THR A 37 -11.00 -0.85 -1.37
CA THR A 37 -11.73 0.40 -1.13
C THR A 37 -10.93 1.61 -1.65
N ASP A 38 -9.62 1.69 -1.38
CA ASP A 38 -8.76 2.73 -1.93
C ASP A 38 -8.74 2.68 -3.48
N SER A 39 -8.63 1.48 -4.05
CA SER A 39 -8.60 1.28 -5.51
C SER A 39 -9.92 1.68 -6.17
N LEU A 40 -11.06 1.34 -5.58
CA LEU A 40 -12.39 1.73 -6.07
C LEU A 40 -12.55 3.25 -6.01
N LEU A 41 -12.15 3.89 -4.93
CA LEU A 41 -12.22 5.34 -4.79
C LEU A 41 -11.39 6.04 -5.87
N VAL A 42 -10.16 5.58 -6.10
CA VAL A 42 -9.31 6.15 -7.15
C VAL A 42 -9.86 5.86 -8.55
N ALA A 43 -10.46 4.67 -8.77
CA ALA A 43 -11.10 4.33 -10.05
C ALA A 43 -12.29 5.25 -10.33
N PHE A 44 -13.09 5.56 -9.33
CA PHE A 44 -14.19 6.54 -9.44
C PHE A 44 -13.67 7.93 -9.81
N LEU A 45 -12.70 8.43 -9.07
CA LEU A 45 -12.08 9.73 -9.36
C LEU A 45 -11.45 9.78 -10.75
N TRP A 46 -10.86 8.67 -11.19
CA TRP A 46 -10.27 8.57 -12.53
C TRP A 46 -11.33 8.58 -13.62
N SER A 47 -12.45 7.85 -13.45
CA SER A 47 -13.55 7.89 -14.42
C SER A 47 -14.15 9.30 -14.55
N ASP A 48 -14.43 9.96 -13.41
CA ASP A 48 -14.95 11.33 -13.42
C ASP A 48 -13.98 12.31 -14.11
N LEU A 49 -12.66 12.12 -13.89
CA LEU A 49 -11.63 12.94 -14.55
C LEU A 49 -11.59 12.70 -16.06
N LEU A 50 -11.74 11.45 -16.51
CA LEU A 50 -11.81 11.12 -17.94
C LEU A 50 -13.05 11.72 -18.59
N ASP A 51 -14.20 11.66 -17.94
CA ASP A 51 -15.45 12.21 -18.43
C ASP A 51 -15.43 13.76 -18.49
N ALA A 52 -14.75 14.40 -17.51
CA ALA A 52 -14.57 15.84 -17.50
C ALA A 52 -13.58 16.36 -18.57
N CYS A 53 -12.71 15.48 -19.08
CA CYS A 53 -11.70 15.85 -20.08
C CYS A 53 -12.17 15.51 -21.51
N ASP A 54 -13.19 16.19 -22.04
CA ASP A 54 -13.63 16.11 -23.45
C ASP A 54 -12.48 16.31 -24.45
N PHE A 55 -11.42 17.01 -24.03
CA PHE A 55 -10.21 17.22 -24.82
C PHE A 55 -9.50 15.91 -25.18
N LEU A 56 -9.58 14.86 -24.35
CA LEU A 56 -8.96 13.55 -24.61
C LEU A 56 -9.64 12.81 -25.76
N HIS A 57 -10.92 13.04 -26.01
CA HIS A 57 -11.63 12.50 -27.16
C HIS A 57 -11.15 13.07 -28.49
N SER A 58 -10.55 14.25 -28.50
CA SER A 58 -10.02 14.90 -29.70
C SER A 58 -8.64 14.39 -30.13
N LEU A 59 -7.96 13.62 -29.31
CA LEU A 59 -6.63 13.10 -29.62
C LEU A 59 -6.73 11.85 -30.49
N TYR A 60 -6.43 12.02 -31.78
CA TYR A 60 -6.51 10.96 -32.81
C TYR A 60 -5.78 9.66 -32.45
N TRP A 61 -4.66 9.72 -31.74
CA TRP A 61 -3.91 8.53 -31.31
C TRP A 61 -4.62 7.71 -30.22
N LEU A 62 -5.59 8.28 -29.49
CA LEU A 62 -6.43 7.57 -28.52
C LEU A 62 -7.56 6.76 -29.17
N THR A 63 -7.78 6.89 -30.50
CA THR A 63 -8.74 6.06 -31.23
C THR A 63 -8.26 4.60 -31.38
N ASN A 64 -6.95 4.37 -31.24
CA ASN A 64 -6.43 3.01 -31.21
C ASN A 64 -6.67 2.38 -29.84
N PRO A 65 -7.37 1.22 -29.74
CA PRO A 65 -7.76 0.60 -28.48
C PRO A 65 -6.57 0.22 -27.59
N ILE A 66 -5.41 -0.07 -28.18
CA ILE A 66 -4.20 -0.42 -27.40
C ILE A 66 -3.66 0.82 -26.70
N TYR A 67 -3.49 1.94 -27.42
CA TYR A 67 -2.99 3.18 -26.82
C TYR A 67 -3.95 3.74 -25.78
N HIS A 68 -5.25 3.66 -26.04
CA HIS A 68 -6.27 4.04 -25.06
C HIS A 68 -6.16 3.22 -23.78
N SER A 69 -6.08 1.89 -23.87
CA SER A 69 -5.96 1.02 -22.70
C SER A 69 -4.68 1.30 -21.89
N VAL A 70 -3.55 1.52 -22.58
CA VAL A 70 -2.28 1.88 -21.93
C VAL A 70 -2.39 3.24 -21.22
N PHE A 71 -2.99 4.24 -21.88
CA PHE A 71 -3.20 5.56 -21.29
C PHE A 71 -4.06 5.50 -20.03
N VAL A 72 -5.20 4.79 -20.10
CA VAL A 72 -6.10 4.61 -18.94
C VAL A 72 -5.39 3.91 -17.79
N ALA A 73 -4.65 2.84 -18.07
CA ALA A 73 -3.91 2.11 -17.05
C ALA A 73 -2.80 2.95 -16.41
N MET A 74 -2.00 3.66 -17.21
CA MET A 74 -0.92 4.53 -16.71
C MET A 74 -1.47 5.69 -15.89
N GLY A 75 -2.54 6.34 -16.37
CA GLY A 75 -3.19 7.42 -15.65
C GLY A 75 -3.75 6.98 -14.29
N PHE A 76 -4.38 5.82 -14.25
CA PHE A 76 -4.84 5.21 -12.98
C PHE A 76 -3.68 4.98 -12.00
N ILE A 77 -2.55 4.42 -12.47
CA ILE A 77 -1.37 4.18 -11.62
C ILE A 77 -0.80 5.49 -11.08
N VAL A 78 -0.69 6.52 -11.92
CA VAL A 78 -0.19 7.84 -11.51
C VAL A 78 -1.15 8.48 -10.49
N LEU A 79 -2.45 8.48 -10.76
CA LEU A 79 -3.46 9.04 -9.85
C LEU A 79 -3.46 8.31 -8.51
N TYR A 80 -3.37 6.97 -8.53
CA TYR A 80 -3.26 6.16 -7.32
C TYR A 80 -2.00 6.52 -6.51
N GLY A 81 -0.87 6.73 -7.18
CA GLY A 81 0.38 7.17 -6.54
C GLY A 81 0.24 8.54 -5.89
N VAL A 82 -0.33 9.52 -6.61
CA VAL A 82 -0.59 10.88 -6.09
C VAL A 82 -1.54 10.83 -4.89
N TYR A 83 -2.65 10.09 -4.99
CA TYR A 83 -3.59 9.85 -3.90
C TYR A 83 -2.89 9.31 -2.66
N GLU A 84 -2.08 8.26 -2.81
CA GLU A 84 -1.41 7.62 -1.67
C GLU A 84 -0.36 8.55 -1.05
N ILE A 85 0.43 9.29 -1.86
CA ILE A 85 1.38 10.30 -1.36
C ILE A 85 0.64 11.38 -0.57
N PHE A 86 -0.45 11.91 -1.10
CA PHE A 86 -1.23 12.96 -0.47
C PHE A 86 -1.73 12.54 0.92
N PHE A 87 -2.39 11.39 1.02
CA PHE A 87 -2.91 10.90 2.29
C PHE A 87 -1.81 10.48 3.28
N VAL A 88 -0.71 9.91 2.78
CA VAL A 88 0.45 9.58 3.62
C VAL A 88 1.09 10.84 4.20
N CYS A 89 1.17 11.93 3.43
CA CYS A 89 1.71 13.21 3.93
C CYS A 89 0.80 13.88 4.96
N LEU A 90 -0.53 13.78 4.77
CA LEU A 90 -1.52 14.41 5.67
C LEU A 90 -1.78 13.55 6.92
N CYS A 91 -2.18 12.31 6.71
CA CYS A 91 -2.72 11.43 7.75
C CYS A 91 -1.77 10.29 8.14
N LYS A 92 -0.61 10.14 7.47
CA LYS A 92 0.35 9.04 7.61
C LYS A 92 -0.23 7.65 7.26
N MET A 93 -1.41 7.60 6.68
CA MET A 93 -2.11 6.39 6.24
C MET A 93 -3.09 6.71 5.10
N SER A 94 -3.51 5.71 4.30
CA SER A 94 -4.55 5.92 3.28
C SER A 94 -5.93 6.07 3.92
N LEU A 95 -6.88 6.64 3.16
CA LEU A 95 -8.23 6.92 3.64
C LEU A 95 -8.97 5.65 4.06
N ALA A 96 -8.88 4.57 3.26
CA ALA A 96 -9.51 3.30 3.64
C ALA A 96 -8.90 2.72 4.92
N LYS A 97 -7.59 2.82 5.13
CA LYS A 97 -6.95 2.38 6.38
C LYS A 97 -7.45 3.17 7.58
N LEU A 98 -7.70 4.47 7.42
CA LEU A 98 -8.29 5.31 8.45
C LEU A 98 -9.71 4.82 8.80
N VAL A 99 -10.55 4.54 7.80
CA VAL A 99 -11.92 4.03 7.99
C VAL A 99 -11.93 2.67 8.68
N PHE A 100 -11.03 1.77 8.29
CA PHE A 100 -10.92 0.43 8.88
C PHE A 100 -10.08 0.37 10.16
N ARG A 101 -9.68 1.52 10.70
CA ARG A 101 -8.86 1.63 11.91
C ARG A 101 -7.55 0.83 11.83
N ILE A 102 -6.90 0.85 10.67
CA ILE A 102 -5.63 0.18 10.43
C ILE A 102 -4.51 1.20 10.59
N LYS A 103 -3.68 1.04 11.62
CA LYS A 103 -2.51 1.89 11.87
C LYS A 103 -1.24 1.23 11.33
N ILE A 104 -0.35 2.06 10.78
CA ILE A 104 1.00 1.65 10.40
C ILE A 104 1.92 2.00 11.56
N ILE A 105 2.67 1.03 12.06
CA ILE A 105 3.66 1.24 13.12
C ILE A 105 5.05 0.82 12.64
N ASP A 106 6.07 1.46 13.19
CA ASP A 106 7.46 1.04 13.05
C ASP A 106 7.76 -0.05 14.08
N ILE A 107 8.42 -1.13 13.65
CA ILE A 107 8.71 -2.28 14.52
C ILE A 107 9.65 -1.91 15.66
N TYR A 108 10.55 -0.95 15.44
CA TYR A 108 11.54 -0.57 16.47
C TYR A 108 11.05 0.51 17.43
N LEU A 109 10.25 1.45 16.93
CA LEU A 109 9.80 2.62 17.70
C LEU A 109 8.42 2.42 18.34
N ALA A 110 7.67 1.37 17.93
CA ALA A 110 6.28 1.12 18.33
C ALA A 110 5.32 2.30 18.05
N ASP A 111 5.78 3.28 17.29
CA ASP A 111 5.05 4.52 16.98
C ASP A 111 4.85 4.67 15.45
N CYS A 112 4.21 5.73 15.08
CA CYS A 112 3.95 6.05 13.68
C CYS A 112 5.26 6.28 12.92
N PRO A 113 5.51 5.58 11.79
CA PRO A 113 6.75 5.71 11.04
C PRO A 113 7.01 7.15 10.59
N SER A 114 8.27 7.49 10.43
CA SER A 114 8.67 8.77 9.84
C SER A 114 8.16 8.87 8.39
N ARG A 115 7.95 10.10 7.90
CA ARG A 115 7.52 10.33 6.51
C ARG A 115 8.45 9.68 5.49
N ALA A 116 9.76 9.66 5.77
CA ALA A 116 10.76 9.01 4.90
C ALA A 116 10.53 7.49 4.78
N ILE A 117 10.19 6.81 5.88
CA ILE A 117 9.87 5.37 5.89
C ILE A 117 8.58 5.11 5.12
N LEU A 118 7.57 5.98 5.29
CA LEU A 118 6.30 5.87 4.56
C LEU A 118 6.48 6.07 3.05
N LEU A 119 7.29 7.04 2.61
CA LEU A 119 7.62 7.25 1.21
C LEU A 119 8.44 6.09 0.63
N LYS A 120 9.41 5.57 1.38
CA LYS A 120 10.15 4.35 1.00
C LYS A 120 9.20 3.16 0.81
N ARG A 121 8.24 2.99 1.72
CA ARG A 121 7.21 1.95 1.65
C ARG A 121 6.35 2.10 0.38
N LEU A 122 5.98 3.33 0.05
CA LEU A 122 5.22 3.63 -1.17
C LEU A 122 6.00 3.24 -2.44
N GLY A 123 7.27 3.63 -2.53
CA GLY A 123 8.13 3.22 -3.65
C GLY A 123 8.25 1.70 -3.78
N LEU A 124 8.43 0.99 -2.67
CA LEU A 124 8.46 -0.47 -2.66
C LEU A 124 7.11 -1.09 -3.05
N LYS A 125 5.98 -0.45 -2.74
CA LYS A 125 4.65 -0.90 -3.14
C LYS A 125 4.46 -0.82 -4.66
N ILE A 126 5.01 0.20 -5.32
CA ILE A 126 5.01 0.30 -6.79
C ILE A 126 5.78 -0.89 -7.40
N VAL A 127 6.93 -1.26 -6.82
CA VAL A 127 7.70 -2.43 -7.27
C VAL A 127 6.87 -3.72 -7.12
N VAL A 128 6.16 -3.89 -6.00
CA VAL A 128 5.26 -5.05 -5.79
C VAL A 128 4.12 -5.06 -6.79
N PHE A 129 3.62 -3.90 -7.18
CA PHE A 129 2.56 -3.78 -8.19
C PHE A 129 3.05 -4.21 -9.58
N LEU A 130 4.28 -3.86 -9.93
CA LEU A 130 4.92 -4.26 -11.20
C LEU A 130 5.32 -5.75 -11.23
N CYS A 131 5.59 -6.36 -10.07
CA CYS A 131 6.03 -7.74 -9.93
C CYS A 131 5.02 -8.56 -9.12
N PRO A 132 3.96 -9.12 -9.74
CA PRO A 132 2.89 -9.82 -9.02
C PRO A 132 3.38 -11.04 -8.21
N PHE A 133 4.51 -11.64 -8.57
CA PHE A 133 5.13 -12.73 -7.78
C PHE A 133 5.47 -12.32 -6.34
N LEU A 134 5.71 -11.03 -6.08
CA LEU A 134 6.01 -10.52 -4.73
C LEU A 134 4.77 -10.54 -3.81
N TRP A 135 3.57 -10.69 -4.36
CA TRP A 135 2.35 -10.86 -3.57
C TRP A 135 2.34 -12.18 -2.80
N PHE A 136 2.94 -13.22 -3.36
CA PHE A 136 3.01 -14.53 -2.70
C PHE A 136 3.90 -14.55 -1.45
N VAL A 137 4.76 -13.55 -1.28
CA VAL A 137 5.61 -13.43 -0.08
C VAL A 137 4.77 -13.31 1.20
N VAL A 138 3.57 -12.72 1.12
CA VAL A 138 2.63 -12.61 2.24
C VAL A 138 2.28 -13.97 2.85
N PHE A 139 2.17 -15.00 2.03
CA PHE A 139 1.81 -16.34 2.49
C PHE A 139 2.98 -17.11 3.15
N LYS A 140 4.21 -16.69 2.88
CA LYS A 140 5.40 -17.31 3.49
C LYS A 140 5.71 -16.75 4.88
N ASN A 141 5.22 -15.57 5.19
CA ASN A 141 5.51 -14.89 6.45
C ASN A 141 4.44 -15.25 7.51
N PRO A 142 4.79 -15.72 8.72
CA PRO A 142 3.82 -16.07 9.77
C PRO A 142 2.93 -14.91 10.20
N TYR A 143 3.40 -13.67 10.05
CA TYR A 143 2.63 -12.46 10.34
C TYR A 143 1.92 -11.89 9.12
N HIS A 144 1.86 -12.61 8.00
CA HIS A 144 1.27 -12.16 6.73
C HIS A 144 1.75 -10.77 6.30
N ARG A 145 3.04 -10.48 6.53
CA ARG A 145 3.64 -9.21 6.10
C ARG A 145 3.91 -9.24 4.60
N ALA A 146 3.48 -8.19 3.90
CA ALA A 146 3.81 -8.01 2.51
C ALA A 146 5.31 -7.68 2.35
N TRP A 147 5.90 -7.98 1.20
CA TRP A 147 7.31 -7.74 0.93
C TRP A 147 7.75 -6.28 1.18
N HIS A 148 6.93 -5.32 0.79
CA HIS A 148 7.20 -3.90 1.03
C HIS A 148 7.15 -3.53 2.54
N GLU A 149 6.33 -4.21 3.34
CA GLU A 149 6.24 -4.03 4.80
C GLU A 149 7.48 -4.58 5.50
N GLU A 150 7.95 -5.72 5.05
CA GLU A 150 9.19 -6.35 5.55
C GLU A 150 10.41 -5.48 5.26
N LYS A 151 10.54 -4.96 4.04
CA LYS A 151 11.65 -4.09 3.62
C LYS A 151 11.61 -2.70 4.24
N SER A 152 10.43 -2.19 4.58
CA SER A 152 10.27 -0.90 5.29
C SER A 152 10.22 -1.05 6.81
N LYS A 153 10.36 -2.27 7.35
CA LYS A 153 10.30 -2.59 8.78
C LYS A 153 9.05 -2.04 9.46
N SER A 154 7.94 -2.06 8.74
CA SER A 154 6.65 -1.59 9.22
C SER A 154 5.68 -2.75 9.45
N LEU A 155 4.73 -2.55 10.36
CA LEU A 155 3.70 -3.50 10.70
C LEU A 155 2.32 -2.83 10.63
N LEU A 156 1.30 -3.58 10.20
CA LEU A 156 -0.09 -3.14 10.20
C LEU A 156 -0.82 -3.73 11.42
N VAL A 157 -1.37 -2.85 12.23
CA VAL A 157 -2.14 -3.20 13.44
C VAL A 157 -3.52 -2.58 13.41
N LEU A 158 -4.46 -3.19 14.12
CA LEU A 158 -5.78 -2.62 14.40
C LEU A 158 -5.73 -1.84 15.71
N PHE A 159 -6.37 -0.68 15.76
CA PHE A 159 -6.49 0.18 16.94
C PHE A 159 -7.95 0.49 17.27
#